data_9512cca746c547a7151c8801a6621c44
#
_entry.id   9512cca746c547a7151c8801a6621c44
#
_cell.length_a   1.000
_cell.length_b   1.000
_cell.length_c   1.000
_cell.angle_alpha   90.00
_cell.angle_beta   90.00
_cell.angle_gamma   90.00
#
_symmetry.space_group_name_H-M   'P 1'
#
loop_
_entity.id
_entity.type
_entity.pdbx_description
1 polymer ?
#
loop_
_entity_poly.entity_id
_entity_poly.type
_entity_poly.pdbx_seq_one_letter_code
_entity_poly.pdbx_strand_id
1 'polypeptide(L)'
;MKKMIVTLTTALVVLIFSGAIMAGAVDSLRGGQALTDNAKEPAKKDALVVKGGIERSYKQQPPVIPHKTDKDEINLKVNTCLNCHSEKTYEAKKAPKVGDSHFVNRDGKVLTTISSRRYFCEQCHAPQVNADPLVENTFQGVK
;
A
#
# COMPACT_ATOMS: atom_id res chain seq x y z
N MET A 1 -62.82 -15.91 33.12
CA MET A 1 -62.60 -16.06 31.65
C MET A 1 -61.85 -14.86 31.05
N LYS A 2 -62.29 -13.60 31.21
CA LYS A 2 -61.60 -12.44 30.61
C LYS A 2 -60.15 -12.29 31.03
N LYS A 3 -59.81 -12.52 32.31
CA LYS A 3 -58.41 -12.44 32.81
C LYS A 3 -57.49 -13.51 32.21
N MET A 4 -58.02 -14.72 31.99
CA MET A 4 -57.27 -15.85 31.40
C MET A 4 -57.00 -15.60 29.90
N ILE A 5 -57.94 -14.99 29.19
CA ILE A 5 -57.74 -14.65 27.77
C ILE A 5 -56.67 -13.55 27.63
N VAL A 6 -56.68 -12.54 28.48
CA VAL A 6 -55.67 -11.45 28.47
C VAL A 6 -54.27 -12.01 28.77
N THR A 7 -54.12 -12.90 29.76
CA THR A 7 -52.80 -13.51 30.03
C THR A 7 -52.33 -14.43 28.91
N LEU A 8 -53.22 -15.15 28.23
CA LEU A 8 -52.85 -15.97 27.09
C LEU A 8 -52.41 -15.17 25.88
N THR A 9 -53.13 -14.03 25.61
CA THR A 9 -52.80 -13.16 24.50
C THR A 9 -51.47 -12.40 24.74
N THR A 10 -51.21 -11.94 25.96
CA THR A 10 -49.91 -11.31 26.30
C THR A 10 -48.76 -12.31 26.21
N ALA A 11 -48.92 -13.55 26.67
CA ALA A 11 -47.89 -14.56 26.54
C ALA A 11 -47.61 -14.91 25.07
N LEU A 12 -48.60 -14.96 24.22
CA LEU A 12 -48.44 -15.23 22.79
C LEU A 12 -47.75 -14.08 22.07
N VAL A 13 -48.05 -12.84 22.41
CA VAL A 13 -47.39 -11.67 21.84
C VAL A 13 -45.91 -11.61 22.23
N VAL A 14 -45.58 -11.90 23.49
CA VAL A 14 -44.18 -11.97 23.95
C VAL A 14 -43.40 -13.09 23.23
N LEU A 15 -44.01 -14.25 23.01
CA LEU A 15 -43.41 -15.35 22.27
C LEU A 15 -43.16 -15.00 20.79
N ILE A 16 -44.04 -14.25 20.16
CA ILE A 16 -43.86 -13.83 18.76
C ILE A 16 -42.78 -12.76 18.64
N PHE A 17 -42.65 -11.85 19.59
CA PHE A 17 -41.62 -10.81 19.58
C PHE A 17 -40.21 -11.29 19.98
N SER A 18 -40.10 -12.35 20.79
CA SER A 18 -38.81 -12.92 21.17
C SER A 18 -38.12 -13.73 20.04
N GLY A 19 -38.84 -14.10 18.99
CA GLY A 19 -38.25 -14.80 17.84
C GLY A 19 -37.60 -13.92 16.76
N ALA A 20 -37.67 -12.59 16.88
CA ALA A 20 -37.27 -11.68 15.81
C ALA A 20 -35.94 -10.94 16.02
N ILE A 21 -35.19 -11.26 17.06
CA ILE A 21 -33.80 -10.79 17.17
C ILE A 21 -32.92 -11.77 16.40
N MET A 22 -33.02 -11.69 15.09
CA MET A 22 -31.93 -12.16 14.22
C MET A 22 -30.78 -11.19 14.49
N ALA A 23 -29.91 -11.51 15.43
CA ALA A 23 -28.60 -10.92 15.45
C ALA A 23 -28.01 -11.18 14.05
N GLY A 24 -27.94 -10.13 13.23
CA GLY A 24 -27.27 -10.22 11.95
C GLY A 24 -25.95 -10.89 12.21
N ALA A 25 -25.66 -11.99 11.54
CA ALA A 25 -24.41 -12.73 11.72
C ALA A 25 -23.27 -11.69 11.58
N VAL A 26 -22.54 -11.47 12.65
CA VAL A 26 -21.31 -10.67 12.58
C VAL A 26 -20.37 -11.46 11.69
N ASP A 27 -20.27 -11.04 10.45
CA ASP A 27 -19.40 -11.70 9.49
C ASP A 27 -17.96 -11.33 9.82
N SER A 28 -17.18 -12.33 10.19
CA SER A 28 -15.77 -12.14 10.46
C SER A 28 -15.03 -11.85 9.15
N LEU A 29 -14.08 -10.91 9.16
CA LEU A 29 -13.19 -10.67 8.02
C LEU A 29 -12.40 -11.92 7.60
N ARG A 30 -12.36 -12.94 8.44
CA ARG A 30 -11.81 -14.26 8.12
C ARG A 30 -12.81 -15.16 7.39
N GLY A 31 -14.07 -14.77 7.25
CA GLY A 31 -15.13 -15.63 6.74
C GLY A 31 -15.36 -16.85 7.63
N GLY A 32 -15.63 -18.00 7.03
CA GLY A 32 -15.82 -19.28 7.73
C GLY A 32 -14.55 -20.02 8.14
N GLN A 33 -13.36 -19.40 8.07
CA GLN A 33 -12.10 -20.04 8.39
C GLN A 33 -11.95 -20.25 9.90
N ALA A 34 -11.55 -21.47 10.32
CA ALA A 34 -11.33 -21.77 11.73
C ALA A 34 -10.20 -20.90 12.34
N LEU A 35 -10.31 -20.58 13.63
CA LEU A 35 -9.30 -19.80 14.34
C LEU A 35 -7.94 -20.50 14.43
N THR A 36 -7.94 -21.82 14.34
CA THR A 36 -6.73 -22.67 14.35
C THR A 36 -6.01 -22.70 13.02
N ASP A 37 -6.67 -22.29 11.94
CA ASP A 37 -6.09 -22.32 10.62
C ASP A 37 -5.31 -21.02 10.34
N ASN A 38 -4.20 -21.15 9.63
CA ASN A 38 -3.50 -19.98 9.12
C ASN A 38 -4.36 -19.24 8.11
N ALA A 39 -4.36 -17.91 8.18
CA ALA A 39 -5.04 -17.10 7.19
C ALA A 39 -4.48 -17.41 5.80
N LYS A 40 -5.36 -17.56 4.80
CA LYS A 40 -4.93 -17.74 3.42
C LYS A 40 -4.17 -16.49 2.99
N GLU A 41 -2.93 -16.66 2.52
CA GLU A 41 -2.16 -15.56 2.00
C GLU A 41 -2.88 -14.93 0.78
N PRO A 42 -3.14 -13.62 0.79
CA PRO A 42 -3.76 -12.97 -0.36
C PRO A 42 -2.83 -13.04 -1.57
N ALA A 43 -3.38 -13.18 -2.75
CA ALA A 43 -2.61 -13.18 -3.98
C ALA A 43 -1.81 -11.89 -4.11
N LYS A 44 -0.48 -12.01 -4.24
CA LYS A 44 0.40 -10.87 -4.46
C LYS A 44 0.07 -10.24 -5.83
N LYS A 45 -0.17 -8.94 -5.83
CA LYS A 45 -0.39 -8.20 -7.07
C LYS A 45 0.92 -7.99 -7.80
N ASP A 46 0.88 -8.01 -9.13
CA ASP A 46 2.05 -7.72 -9.96
C ASP A 46 2.49 -6.26 -9.81
N ALA A 47 3.78 -6.02 -9.99
CA ALA A 47 4.29 -4.66 -10.06
C ALA A 47 3.74 -3.94 -11.29
N LEU A 48 3.37 -2.67 -11.13
CA LEU A 48 3.02 -1.81 -12.23
C LEU A 48 4.29 -1.44 -13.03
N VAL A 49 4.28 -1.75 -14.32
CA VAL A 49 5.40 -1.43 -15.23
C VAL A 49 4.92 -0.41 -16.25
N VAL A 50 5.50 0.80 -16.23
CA VAL A 50 5.14 1.91 -17.12
C VAL A 50 6.37 2.41 -17.86
N LYS A 51 6.38 2.21 -19.18
CA LYS A 51 7.46 2.73 -20.03
C LYS A 51 7.41 4.26 -20.05
N GLY A 52 8.53 4.91 -19.75
CA GLY A 52 8.62 6.36 -19.68
C GLY A 52 8.40 6.95 -18.29
N GLY A 53 8.00 6.12 -17.34
CA GLY A 53 7.80 6.57 -15.94
C GLY A 53 6.34 6.91 -15.62
N ILE A 54 6.10 7.28 -14.39
CA ILE A 54 4.80 7.70 -13.85
C ILE A 54 4.90 9.18 -13.51
N GLU A 55 3.91 9.96 -13.93
CA GLU A 55 3.87 11.40 -13.70
C GLU A 55 3.81 11.72 -12.20
N ARG A 56 4.51 12.78 -11.80
CA ARG A 56 4.50 13.29 -10.43
C ARG A 56 3.30 14.20 -10.21
N SER A 57 2.66 14.08 -9.06
CA SER A 57 1.55 14.96 -8.67
C SER A 57 2.01 16.38 -8.30
N TYR A 58 3.29 16.54 -7.90
CA TYR A 58 3.89 17.85 -7.59
C TYR A 58 5.39 17.84 -7.87
N LYS A 59 5.96 19.04 -8.07
CA LYS A 59 7.35 19.25 -8.58
C LYS A 59 8.43 18.54 -7.76
N GLN A 60 8.31 18.51 -6.44
CA GLN A 60 9.33 17.95 -5.54
C GLN A 60 9.03 16.50 -5.12
N GLN A 61 7.98 15.91 -5.64
CA GLN A 61 7.66 14.50 -5.36
C GLN A 61 8.80 13.60 -5.86
N PRO A 62 9.33 12.70 -5.03
CA PRO A 62 10.19 11.65 -5.52
C PRO A 62 9.45 10.82 -6.57
N PRO A 63 10.00 10.63 -7.77
CA PRO A 63 9.35 9.76 -8.76
C PRO A 63 9.08 8.37 -8.17
N VAL A 64 7.89 7.84 -8.39
CA VAL A 64 7.58 6.46 -8.03
C VAL A 64 8.29 5.50 -8.99
N ILE A 65 8.57 4.28 -8.56
CA ILE A 65 9.30 3.30 -9.36
C ILE A 65 8.35 2.66 -10.36
N PRO A 66 8.59 2.82 -11.68
CA PRO A 66 7.71 2.31 -12.74
C PRO A 66 8.12 0.93 -13.26
N HIS A 67 8.85 0.15 -12.50
CA HIS A 67 9.33 -1.18 -12.89
C HIS A 67 9.38 -2.13 -11.68
N LYS A 68 9.61 -3.40 -11.94
CA LYS A 68 9.78 -4.43 -10.89
C LYS A 68 11.07 -4.20 -10.10
N THR A 69 11.02 -4.41 -8.80
CA THR A 69 12.15 -4.33 -7.88
C THR A 69 12.39 -5.63 -7.11
N ASP A 70 11.74 -6.71 -7.50
CA ASP A 70 11.79 -8.00 -6.79
C ASP A 70 13.20 -8.58 -6.65
N LYS A 71 14.14 -8.13 -7.48
CA LYS A 71 15.54 -8.56 -7.49
C LYS A 71 16.50 -7.50 -6.98
N ASP A 72 15.97 -6.36 -6.56
CA ASP A 72 16.80 -5.28 -6.06
C ASP A 72 17.10 -5.46 -4.57
N GLU A 73 18.32 -5.14 -4.20
CA GLU A 73 18.81 -5.23 -2.84
C GLU A 73 19.48 -3.92 -2.45
N ILE A 74 19.06 -3.37 -1.31
CA ILE A 74 19.68 -2.19 -0.71
C ILE A 74 20.01 -2.52 0.73
N ASN A 75 21.31 -2.59 1.02
CA ASN A 75 21.84 -2.76 2.37
C ASN A 75 23.10 -1.91 2.54
N LEU A 76 23.78 -1.99 3.68
CA LEU A 76 24.98 -1.18 3.95
C LEU A 76 26.18 -1.48 3.02
N LYS A 77 26.16 -2.59 2.30
CA LYS A 77 27.25 -3.02 1.39
C LYS A 77 26.87 -2.89 -0.07
N VAL A 78 25.60 -3.04 -0.39
CA VAL A 78 25.08 -3.14 -1.76
C VAL A 78 23.91 -2.20 -1.95
N ASN A 79 23.84 -1.55 -3.09
CA ASN A 79 22.67 -0.83 -3.58
C ASN A 79 22.55 -1.09 -5.08
N THR A 80 21.72 -2.05 -5.45
CA THR A 80 21.58 -2.51 -6.85
C THR A 80 20.90 -1.48 -7.75
N CYS A 81 20.13 -0.55 -7.22
CA CYS A 81 19.54 0.55 -7.99
C CYS A 81 20.62 1.36 -8.72
N LEU A 82 21.78 1.54 -8.08
CA LEU A 82 22.91 2.27 -8.65
C LEU A 82 23.60 1.55 -9.81
N ASN A 83 23.35 0.25 -10.00
CA ASN A 83 23.86 -0.48 -11.16
C ASN A 83 23.28 0.05 -12.48
N CYS A 84 22.10 0.68 -12.40
CA CYS A 84 21.44 1.30 -13.56
C CYS A 84 21.37 2.83 -13.44
N HIS A 85 21.13 3.37 -12.24
CA HIS A 85 20.82 4.79 -12.04
C HIS A 85 22.03 5.66 -11.68
N SER A 86 23.22 5.08 -11.48
CA SER A 86 24.40 5.86 -11.14
C SER A 86 24.86 6.75 -12.32
N GLU A 87 25.63 7.77 -12.00
CA GLU A 87 26.24 8.68 -12.98
C GLU A 87 27.11 7.96 -14.01
N LYS A 88 27.67 6.81 -13.64
CA LYS A 88 28.56 6.02 -14.51
C LYS A 88 27.81 5.09 -15.47
N THR A 89 26.61 4.72 -15.15
CA THR A 89 25.91 3.59 -15.83
C THR A 89 24.59 3.98 -16.47
N TYR A 90 23.98 5.10 -16.07
CA TYR A 90 22.61 5.45 -16.46
C TYR A 90 22.40 5.54 -17.98
N GLU A 91 23.36 6.06 -18.72
CA GLU A 91 23.28 6.18 -20.20
C GLU A 91 23.28 4.79 -20.86
N ALA A 92 24.28 3.95 -20.50
CA ALA A 92 24.40 2.59 -21.03
C ALA A 92 23.18 1.71 -20.68
N LYS A 93 22.57 1.97 -19.53
CA LYS A 93 21.37 1.26 -19.04
C LYS A 93 20.05 1.90 -19.49
N LYS A 94 20.12 3.07 -20.16
CA LYS A 94 18.95 3.86 -20.57
C LYS A 94 18.01 4.15 -19.40
N ALA A 95 18.59 4.38 -18.23
CA ALA A 95 17.89 4.69 -16.99
C ALA A 95 17.99 6.19 -16.67
N PRO A 96 17.03 6.78 -15.96
CA PRO A 96 17.19 8.14 -15.43
C PRO A 96 18.38 8.20 -14.47
N LYS A 97 19.21 9.24 -14.59
CA LYS A 97 20.31 9.47 -13.65
C LYS A 97 19.77 9.86 -12.27
N VAL A 98 20.40 9.38 -11.20
CA VAL A 98 20.15 9.88 -9.84
C VAL A 98 20.41 11.40 -9.79
N GLY A 99 19.46 12.15 -9.26
CA GLY A 99 19.50 13.62 -9.27
C GLY A 99 20.59 14.20 -8.35
N ASP A 100 21.10 15.36 -8.68
CA ASP A 100 22.22 16.02 -7.99
C ASP A 100 21.92 16.30 -6.50
N SER A 101 20.65 16.51 -6.14
CA SER A 101 20.21 16.67 -4.75
C SER A 101 20.53 15.46 -3.85
N HIS A 102 20.78 14.28 -4.43
CA HIS A 102 21.15 13.09 -3.69
C HIS A 102 22.60 13.10 -3.21
N PHE A 103 23.41 13.96 -3.77
CA PHE A 103 24.81 14.17 -3.37
C PHE A 103 24.99 15.28 -2.33
N VAL A 104 23.92 15.92 -1.89
CA VAL A 104 23.98 17.00 -0.90
C VAL A 104 23.75 16.43 0.50
N ASN A 105 24.69 16.68 1.43
CA ASN A 105 24.56 16.27 2.82
C ASN A 105 23.61 17.18 3.62
N ARG A 106 23.50 16.94 4.92
CA ARG A 106 22.62 17.75 5.80
C ARG A 106 23.07 19.21 5.92
N ASP A 107 24.37 19.45 5.82
CA ASP A 107 24.97 20.80 5.98
C ASP A 107 25.00 21.56 4.64
N GLY A 108 24.37 21.02 3.59
CA GLY A 108 24.33 21.62 2.27
C GLY A 108 25.59 21.41 1.43
N LYS A 109 26.57 20.62 1.93
CA LYS A 109 27.80 20.33 1.20
C LYS A 109 27.55 19.28 0.12
N VAL A 110 28.06 19.55 -1.08
CA VAL A 110 28.06 18.58 -2.20
C VAL A 110 29.15 17.54 -1.96
N LEU A 111 28.77 16.28 -2.04
CA LEU A 111 29.65 15.12 -1.87
C LEU A 111 29.98 14.51 -3.23
N THR A 112 31.04 13.71 -3.26
CA THR A 112 31.43 12.91 -4.43
C THR A 112 30.68 11.58 -4.54
N THR A 113 29.98 11.21 -3.46
CA THR A 113 29.16 9.99 -3.38
C THR A 113 27.75 10.36 -2.89
N ILE A 114 26.79 9.46 -3.10
CA ILE A 114 25.42 9.66 -2.60
C ILE A 114 25.48 9.86 -1.07
N SER A 115 24.77 10.89 -0.61
CA SER A 115 24.59 11.17 0.81
C SER A 115 23.94 9.99 1.52
N SER A 116 24.41 9.63 2.71
CA SER A 116 23.86 8.52 3.50
C SER A 116 22.36 8.64 3.73
N ARG A 117 21.85 9.86 3.86
CA ARG A 117 20.40 10.16 3.99
C ARG A 117 19.58 9.88 2.72
N ARG A 118 20.22 9.61 1.60
CA ARG A 118 19.61 9.35 0.28
C ARG A 118 19.98 7.97 -0.27
N TYR A 119 20.67 7.18 0.52
CA TYR A 119 21.21 5.89 0.08
C TYR A 119 20.13 4.80 -0.06
N PHE A 120 19.14 4.81 0.82
CA PHE A 120 18.04 3.85 0.80
C PHE A 120 16.92 4.37 -0.09
N CYS A 121 17.00 4.08 -1.37
CA CYS A 121 16.16 4.67 -2.43
C CYS A 121 14.66 4.43 -2.18
N GLU A 122 14.28 3.24 -1.77
CA GLU A 122 12.88 2.83 -1.57
C GLU A 122 12.19 3.52 -0.38
N GLN A 123 12.92 4.21 0.48
CA GLN A 123 12.32 5.03 1.53
C GLN A 123 11.56 6.25 0.97
N CYS A 124 11.91 6.69 -0.24
CA CYS A 124 11.28 7.82 -0.91
C CYS A 124 10.68 7.44 -2.27
N HIS A 125 11.29 6.49 -2.96
CA HIS A 125 10.82 6.01 -4.26
C HIS A 125 10.06 4.69 -4.08
N ALA A 126 8.73 4.76 -4.07
CA ALA A 126 7.89 3.58 -3.85
C ALA A 126 7.61 2.85 -5.16
N PRO A 127 7.77 1.52 -5.22
CA PRO A 127 7.25 0.72 -6.32
C PRO A 127 5.72 0.74 -6.29
N GLN A 128 5.11 0.63 -7.46
CA GLN A 128 3.66 0.60 -7.60
C GLN A 128 3.18 -0.80 -7.93
N VAL A 129 1.97 -1.12 -7.54
CA VAL A 129 1.30 -2.37 -7.90
C VAL A 129 0.23 -2.13 -8.96
N ASN A 130 0.02 -3.12 -9.82
CA ASN A 130 -1.06 -3.10 -10.81
C ASN A 130 -2.37 -3.50 -10.13
N ALA A 131 -2.98 -2.55 -9.43
CA ALA A 131 -4.26 -2.73 -8.75
C ALA A 131 -5.06 -1.44 -8.84
N ASP A 132 -6.36 -1.58 -9.10
CA ASP A 132 -7.26 -0.45 -9.05
C ASP A 132 -7.36 0.09 -7.62
N PRO A 133 -7.44 1.41 -7.44
CA PRO A 133 -7.64 2.01 -6.13
C PRO A 133 -9.03 1.63 -5.58
N LEU A 134 -9.11 1.40 -4.27
CA LEU A 134 -10.39 1.08 -3.61
C LEU A 134 -11.35 2.28 -3.62
N VAL A 135 -10.80 3.48 -3.68
CA VAL A 135 -11.54 4.74 -3.77
C VAL A 135 -10.82 5.67 -4.74
N GLU A 136 -11.56 6.51 -5.42
CA GLU A 136 -10.98 7.50 -6.33
C GLU A 136 -10.09 8.49 -5.57
N ASN A 137 -8.90 8.75 -6.12
CA ASN A 137 -8.01 9.77 -5.57
C ASN A 137 -8.39 11.16 -6.10
N THR A 138 -9.01 11.95 -5.23
CA THR A 138 -9.40 13.34 -5.53
C THR A 138 -8.36 14.37 -5.11
N PHE A 139 -7.19 13.95 -4.61
CA PHE A 139 -6.13 14.86 -4.17
C PHE A 139 -5.56 15.67 -5.34
N GLN A 140 -5.51 16.97 -5.18
CA GLN A 140 -4.89 17.92 -6.11
C GLN A 140 -3.60 18.45 -5.47
N GLY A 141 -2.44 18.01 -6.00
CA GLY A 141 -1.15 18.53 -5.57
C GLY A 141 -0.90 19.98 -6.02
N VAL A 142 -0.07 20.71 -5.29
CA VAL A 142 0.43 22.03 -5.74
C VAL A 142 1.40 21.79 -6.90
N LYS A 143 1.11 22.33 -8.06
CA LYS A 143 1.94 22.26 -9.27
C LYS A 143 3.07 23.28 -9.24
#